data_78f2628236c49af435fb3ba14dcd9733
#
_entry.id   78f2628236c49af435fb3ba14dcd9733
#
_cell.length_a   1.000
_cell.length_b   1.000
_cell.length_c   1.000
_cell.angle_alpha   90.00
_cell.angle_beta   90.00
_cell.angle_gamma   90.00
#
_symmetry.space_group_name_H-M   'P 1'
#
loop_
_entity.id
_entity.type
_entity.pdbx_description
1 polymer ?
#
loop_
_entity_poly.entity_id
_entity_poly.type
_entity_poly.pdbx_seq_one_letter_code
_entity_poly.pdbx_strand_id
1 'polypeptide(L)'
;MNTASLHQYPYIRLIIPWIAGVFCGDCFFDQSTELFWSILNFGLFAGLCIALYFLKRRSLRWCFGISVFVLCFAGGWLGITCQLKQTVYDFPEKEAVYRVRLTDTPETKERTLLCRVLLKELRDSSGVCPIGRKAILYLQKDSLFTLLKLGDKQLKIGDELLVSARIAPPANGGNFDEFDYARYLMRHGISGTGYVASGKWALWSPSIRYTAMFCQEKVINLYRKLGFEGDELAVLSALTVGEKTDLSDSIRESYSVSGASHV
;
A
#
# COMPACT_ATOMS: atom_id res chain seq x y z
N MET A 1 -7.24 16.36 -35.06
CA MET A 1 -7.46 15.04 -34.46
C MET A 1 -8.83 14.53 -34.95
N ASN A 2 -8.81 13.46 -35.77
CA ASN A 2 -10.03 12.96 -36.40
C ASN A 2 -11.01 12.38 -35.34
N THR A 3 -12.20 12.93 -35.27
CA THR A 3 -13.31 12.47 -34.40
C THR A 3 -13.75 11.02 -34.69
N ALA A 4 -13.33 10.47 -35.81
CA ALA A 4 -13.62 9.08 -36.21
C ALA A 4 -12.91 8.03 -35.34
N SER A 5 -11.79 8.33 -34.67
CA SER A 5 -11.02 7.36 -33.91
C SER A 5 -11.63 7.01 -32.55
N LEU A 6 -12.36 7.91 -31.90
CA LEU A 6 -12.99 7.68 -30.60
C LEU A 6 -14.17 6.68 -30.65
N HIS A 7 -14.81 6.51 -31.82
CA HIS A 7 -15.87 5.51 -31.98
C HIS A 7 -15.34 4.08 -32.02
N GLN A 8 -14.06 3.89 -32.40
CA GLN A 8 -13.45 2.57 -32.50
C GLN A 8 -13.05 1.97 -31.12
N TYR A 9 -12.99 2.82 -30.07
CA TYR A 9 -12.55 2.41 -28.73
C TYR A 9 -13.62 2.72 -27.67
N PRO A 10 -14.68 1.91 -27.56
CA PRO A 10 -15.79 2.18 -26.62
C PRO A 10 -15.34 2.26 -25.15
N TYR A 11 -14.26 1.55 -24.80
CA TYR A 11 -13.71 1.54 -23.43
C TYR A 11 -13.13 2.89 -23.01
N ILE A 12 -12.58 3.68 -23.93
CA ILE A 12 -12.04 5.01 -23.61
C ILE A 12 -13.13 5.92 -23.04
N ARG A 13 -14.35 5.81 -23.57
CA ARG A 13 -15.51 6.60 -23.11
C ARG A 13 -15.92 6.26 -21.68
N LEU A 14 -15.66 5.02 -21.22
CA LEU A 14 -15.98 4.57 -19.86
C LEU A 14 -14.82 4.88 -18.89
N ILE A 15 -13.58 4.79 -19.37
CA ILE A 15 -12.38 5.05 -18.54
C ILE A 15 -12.27 6.53 -18.18
N ILE A 16 -12.56 7.46 -19.10
CA ILE A 16 -12.44 8.91 -18.84
C ILE A 16 -13.30 9.34 -17.62
N PRO A 17 -14.63 9.06 -17.58
CA PRO A 17 -15.43 9.43 -16.41
C PRO A 17 -15.00 8.68 -15.13
N TRP A 18 -14.55 7.43 -15.25
CA TRP A 18 -14.02 6.69 -14.12
C TRP A 18 -12.79 7.37 -13.51
N ILE A 19 -11.79 7.73 -14.34
CA ILE A 19 -10.60 8.46 -13.90
C ILE A 19 -10.98 9.81 -13.29
N ALA A 20 -11.88 10.55 -13.92
CA ALA A 20 -12.38 11.82 -13.39
C ALA A 20 -13.06 11.63 -12.02
N GLY A 21 -13.84 10.57 -11.85
CA GLY A 21 -14.45 10.20 -10.58
C GLY A 21 -13.42 9.89 -9.49
N VAL A 22 -12.39 9.10 -9.80
CA VAL A 22 -11.29 8.82 -8.89
C VAL A 22 -10.55 10.10 -8.50
N PHE A 23 -10.20 10.95 -9.47
CA PHE A 23 -9.50 12.21 -9.22
C PHE A 23 -10.31 13.17 -8.34
N CYS A 24 -11.58 13.40 -8.69
CA CYS A 24 -12.45 14.25 -7.90
C CYS A 24 -12.70 13.67 -6.51
N GLY A 25 -12.95 12.35 -6.41
CA GLY A 25 -13.15 11.68 -5.12
C GLY A 25 -11.93 11.77 -4.22
N ASP A 26 -10.73 11.71 -4.78
CA ASP A 26 -9.50 11.92 -4.02
C ASP A 26 -9.32 13.39 -3.61
N CYS A 27 -9.50 14.36 -4.52
CA CYS A 27 -9.34 15.79 -4.21
C CYS A 27 -10.31 16.29 -3.13
N PHE A 28 -11.56 15.82 -3.15
CA PHE A 28 -12.62 16.24 -2.23
C PHE A 28 -12.80 15.30 -1.03
N PHE A 29 -11.91 14.32 -0.87
CA PHE A 29 -11.96 13.44 0.30
C PHE A 29 -11.63 14.21 1.57
N ASP A 30 -12.53 14.13 2.52
CA ASP A 30 -12.33 14.53 3.92
C ASP A 30 -12.61 13.33 4.84
N GLN A 31 -12.00 13.32 6.03
CA GLN A 31 -12.22 12.26 7.03
C GLN A 31 -13.68 12.17 7.47
N SER A 32 -14.39 13.30 7.45
CA SER A 32 -15.82 13.40 7.73
C SER A 32 -16.72 12.90 6.60
N THR A 33 -16.16 12.66 5.38
CA THR A 33 -16.95 12.21 4.22
C THR A 33 -17.72 10.93 4.56
N GLU A 34 -19.04 11.02 4.54
CA GLU A 34 -19.90 9.87 4.81
C GLU A 34 -19.96 8.95 3.59
N LEU A 35 -19.46 7.74 3.76
CA LEU A 35 -19.48 6.68 2.74
C LEU A 35 -20.92 6.37 2.27
N PHE A 36 -21.89 6.55 3.16
CA PHE A 36 -23.31 6.32 2.89
C PHE A 36 -23.80 7.11 1.66
N TRP A 37 -23.47 8.41 1.57
CA TRP A 37 -23.89 9.23 0.43
C TRP A 37 -23.25 8.80 -0.89
N SER A 38 -22.01 8.34 -0.86
CA SER A 38 -21.33 7.82 -2.05
C SER A 38 -21.98 6.52 -2.54
N ILE A 39 -22.33 5.62 -1.62
CA ILE A 39 -23.05 4.36 -1.94
C ILE A 39 -24.44 4.66 -2.46
N LEU A 40 -25.18 5.59 -1.82
CA LEU A 40 -26.53 5.96 -2.23
C LEU A 40 -26.55 6.54 -3.65
N ASN A 41 -25.63 7.47 -3.96
CA ASN A 41 -25.51 8.04 -5.30
C ASN A 41 -25.20 6.98 -6.35
N PHE A 42 -24.24 6.09 -6.08
CA PHE A 42 -23.90 5.00 -6.98
C PHE A 42 -25.10 4.08 -7.22
N GLY A 43 -25.83 3.69 -6.17
CA GLY A 43 -27.03 2.85 -6.24
C GLY A 43 -28.16 3.52 -7.04
N LEU A 44 -28.37 4.83 -6.84
CA LEU A 44 -29.37 5.60 -7.58
C LEU A 44 -29.10 5.60 -9.10
N PHE A 45 -27.84 5.89 -9.49
CA PHE A 45 -27.47 5.91 -10.91
C PHE A 45 -27.45 4.50 -11.52
N ALA A 46 -27.10 3.47 -10.76
CA ALA A 46 -27.21 2.09 -11.21
C ALA A 46 -28.67 1.70 -11.47
N GLY A 47 -29.57 2.03 -10.54
CA GLY A 47 -31.01 1.82 -10.71
C GLY A 47 -31.59 2.57 -11.92
N LEU A 48 -31.13 3.83 -12.13
CA LEU A 48 -31.56 4.62 -13.30
C LEU A 48 -31.05 3.99 -14.60
N CYS A 49 -29.82 3.50 -14.68
CA CYS A 49 -29.30 2.78 -15.83
C CYS A 49 -30.14 1.54 -16.15
N ILE A 50 -30.46 0.75 -15.13
CA ILE A 50 -31.31 -0.45 -15.28
C ILE A 50 -32.70 -0.08 -15.79
N ALA A 51 -33.35 0.93 -15.19
CA ALA A 51 -34.66 1.40 -15.60
C ALA A 51 -34.68 1.86 -17.07
N LEU A 52 -33.68 2.67 -17.47
CA LEU A 52 -33.56 3.16 -18.86
C LEU A 52 -33.26 2.04 -19.85
N TYR A 53 -32.52 1.01 -19.44
CA TYR A 53 -32.26 -0.16 -20.26
C TYR A 53 -33.58 -0.93 -20.61
N PHE A 54 -34.47 -1.12 -19.62
CA PHE A 54 -35.73 -1.82 -19.81
C PHE A 54 -36.80 -1.00 -20.57
N LEU A 55 -36.75 0.33 -20.46
CA LEU A 55 -37.74 1.21 -21.11
C LEU A 55 -37.71 1.20 -22.65
N LYS A 56 -36.64 0.73 -23.28
CA LYS A 56 -36.41 0.54 -24.73
C LYS A 56 -36.93 1.68 -25.66
N ARG A 57 -37.27 2.85 -25.12
CA ARG A 57 -37.74 4.01 -25.91
C ARG A 57 -36.61 4.64 -26.69
N ARG A 58 -36.82 4.80 -28.01
CA ARG A 58 -35.81 5.34 -28.94
C ARG A 58 -35.37 6.77 -28.58
N SER A 59 -36.28 7.60 -28.05
CA SER A 59 -35.97 8.97 -27.60
C SER A 59 -35.09 9.05 -26.33
N LEU A 60 -34.99 7.98 -25.54
CA LEU A 60 -34.26 7.95 -24.28
C LEU A 60 -32.85 7.33 -24.39
N ARG A 61 -32.40 6.97 -25.60
CA ARG A 61 -31.06 6.35 -25.79
C ARG A 61 -29.90 7.25 -25.36
N TRP A 62 -30.04 8.56 -25.60
CA TRP A 62 -29.04 9.52 -25.16
C TRP A 62 -29.01 9.65 -23.63
N CYS A 63 -30.16 9.59 -22.95
CA CYS A 63 -30.25 9.57 -21.49
C CYS A 63 -29.53 8.35 -20.90
N PHE A 64 -29.67 7.18 -21.54
CA PHE A 64 -28.96 5.97 -21.15
C PHE A 64 -27.42 6.17 -21.22
N GLY A 65 -26.91 6.77 -22.32
CA GLY A 65 -25.49 7.06 -22.47
C GLY A 65 -24.96 8.00 -21.38
N ILE A 66 -25.70 9.07 -21.06
CA ILE A 66 -25.36 9.99 -19.96
C ILE A 66 -25.39 9.27 -18.61
N SER A 67 -26.42 8.45 -18.37
CA SER A 67 -26.55 7.69 -17.13
C SER A 67 -25.38 6.73 -16.91
N VAL A 68 -24.90 6.03 -17.95
CA VAL A 68 -23.70 5.19 -17.89
C VAL A 68 -22.46 6.01 -17.59
N PHE A 69 -22.30 7.20 -18.21
CA PHE A 69 -21.19 8.09 -17.96
C PHE A 69 -21.13 8.52 -16.47
N VAL A 70 -22.28 8.96 -15.93
CA VAL A 70 -22.39 9.37 -14.52
C VAL A 70 -22.18 8.18 -13.58
N LEU A 71 -22.66 6.98 -13.94
CA LEU A 71 -22.45 5.77 -13.17
C LEU A 71 -20.96 5.40 -13.09
N CYS A 72 -20.22 5.51 -14.20
CA CYS A 72 -18.76 5.30 -14.21
C CYS A 72 -18.04 6.32 -13.31
N PHE A 73 -18.45 7.60 -13.40
CA PHE A 73 -17.89 8.64 -12.52
C PHE A 73 -18.18 8.35 -11.04
N ALA A 74 -19.42 8.03 -10.68
CA ALA A 74 -19.82 7.69 -9.32
C ALA A 74 -19.10 6.42 -8.82
N GLY A 75 -18.85 5.45 -9.70
CA GLY A 75 -18.08 4.23 -9.39
C GLY A 75 -16.61 4.54 -9.06
N GLY A 76 -15.96 5.41 -9.85
CA GLY A 76 -14.61 5.87 -9.58
C GLY A 76 -14.52 6.64 -8.25
N TRP A 77 -15.47 7.56 -8.01
CA TRP A 77 -15.59 8.29 -6.75
C TRP A 77 -15.77 7.36 -5.55
N LEU A 78 -16.72 6.43 -5.62
CA LEU A 78 -16.98 5.46 -4.55
C LEU A 78 -15.76 4.58 -4.28
N GLY A 79 -15.08 4.12 -5.33
CA GLY A 79 -13.91 3.25 -5.20
C GLY A 79 -12.79 3.91 -4.40
N ILE A 80 -12.40 5.15 -4.76
CA ILE A 80 -11.35 5.87 -4.04
C ILE A 80 -11.79 6.27 -2.63
N THR A 81 -13.05 6.68 -2.44
CA THR A 81 -13.58 7.01 -1.11
C THR A 81 -13.55 5.79 -0.19
N CYS A 82 -13.95 4.61 -0.67
CA CYS A 82 -13.85 3.36 0.09
C CYS A 82 -12.41 3.05 0.47
N GLN A 83 -11.46 3.19 -0.45
CA GLN A 83 -10.05 2.93 -0.21
C GLN A 83 -9.49 3.87 0.86
N LEU A 84 -9.71 5.18 0.72
CA LEU A 84 -9.20 6.17 1.67
C LEU A 84 -9.87 6.04 3.04
N LYS A 85 -11.17 5.76 3.09
CA LYS A 85 -11.89 5.56 4.36
C LYS A 85 -11.38 4.34 5.14
N GLN A 86 -10.94 3.29 4.45
CA GLN A 86 -10.31 2.13 5.07
C GLN A 86 -8.97 2.46 5.75
N THR A 87 -8.32 3.57 5.42
CA THR A 87 -7.07 3.98 6.08
C THR A 87 -7.31 4.83 7.32
N VAL A 88 -8.49 5.42 7.46
CA VAL A 88 -8.84 6.21 8.65
C VAL A 88 -9.04 5.26 9.84
N TYR A 89 -8.30 5.50 10.91
CA TYR A 89 -8.41 4.75 12.16
C TYR A 89 -8.04 5.64 13.35
N ASP A 90 -8.86 5.60 14.40
CA ASP A 90 -8.63 6.36 15.62
C ASP A 90 -7.68 5.58 16.52
N PHE A 91 -6.41 5.97 16.52
CA PHE A 91 -5.40 5.40 17.38
C PHE A 91 -5.48 5.97 18.80
N PRO A 92 -5.15 5.17 19.84
CA PRO A 92 -5.02 5.70 21.20
C PRO A 92 -4.00 6.83 21.27
N GLU A 93 -4.34 7.92 21.96
CA GLU A 93 -3.42 9.05 22.17
C GLU A 93 -2.19 8.67 23.01
N LYS A 94 -2.36 7.67 23.86
CA LYS A 94 -1.32 7.14 24.74
C LYS A 94 -0.55 6.01 24.07
N GLU A 95 0.64 5.76 24.60
CA GLU A 95 1.44 4.59 24.23
C GLU A 95 0.66 3.30 24.54
N ALA A 96 0.59 2.41 23.56
CA ALA A 96 -0.12 1.14 23.67
C ALA A 96 0.73 0.00 23.11
N VAL A 97 0.40 -1.22 23.48
CA VAL A 97 1.09 -2.41 23.00
C VAL A 97 0.36 -2.97 21.80
N TYR A 98 1.09 -3.13 20.70
CA TYR A 98 0.57 -3.67 19.45
C TYR A 98 1.27 -4.98 19.12
N ARG A 99 0.51 -5.95 18.65
CA ARG A 99 1.03 -7.10 17.94
C ARG A 99 1.00 -6.79 16.46
N VAL A 100 2.17 -6.79 15.84
CA VAL A 100 2.35 -6.39 14.45
C VAL A 100 3.01 -7.50 13.65
N ARG A 101 2.69 -7.59 12.36
CA ARG A 101 3.36 -8.51 11.42
C ARG A 101 4.09 -7.69 10.36
N LEU A 102 5.33 -8.01 10.09
CA LEU A 102 6.10 -7.41 9.00
C LEU A 102 5.48 -7.80 7.65
N THR A 103 5.18 -6.80 6.83
CA THR A 103 4.62 -6.99 5.49
C THR A 103 5.67 -6.86 4.40
N ASP A 104 6.80 -6.29 4.73
CA ASP A 104 7.90 -6.03 3.81
C ASP A 104 9.24 -6.21 4.52
N THR A 105 10.32 -6.32 3.74
CA THR A 105 11.68 -6.37 4.30
C THR A 105 12.01 -5.05 4.99
N PRO A 106 12.49 -5.08 6.25
CA PRO A 106 12.85 -3.86 6.95
C PRO A 106 13.98 -3.08 6.27
N GLU A 107 13.76 -1.79 6.04
CA GLU A 107 14.76 -0.89 5.45
C GLU A 107 15.65 -0.29 6.54
N THR A 108 16.96 -0.47 6.40
CA THR A 108 17.93 0.09 7.33
C THR A 108 18.20 1.56 7.02
N LYS A 109 17.80 2.47 7.91
CA LYS A 109 18.17 3.89 7.90
C LYS A 109 19.39 4.10 8.84
N GLU A 110 19.94 5.31 8.90
CA GLU A 110 21.12 5.60 9.74
C GLU A 110 20.91 5.22 11.22
N ARG A 111 19.84 5.70 11.84
CA ARG A 111 19.54 5.53 13.27
C ARG A 111 18.36 4.62 13.58
N THR A 112 17.56 4.29 12.56
CA THR A 112 16.32 3.53 12.72
C THR A 112 16.21 2.43 11.69
N LEU A 113 15.31 1.48 11.96
CA LEU A 113 14.88 0.47 11.04
C LEU A 113 13.43 0.79 10.64
N LEU A 114 13.19 1.09 9.37
CA LEU A 114 11.85 1.34 8.85
C LEU A 114 11.19 0.01 8.58
N CYS A 115 10.09 -0.26 9.28
CA CYS A 115 9.30 -1.47 9.14
C CYS A 115 7.90 -1.14 8.64
N ARG A 116 7.51 -1.71 7.49
CA ARG A 116 6.10 -1.72 7.06
C ARG A 116 5.41 -2.89 7.72
N VAL A 117 4.35 -2.63 8.46
CA VAL A 117 3.70 -3.63 9.30
C VAL A 117 2.20 -3.66 9.11
N LEU A 118 1.61 -4.81 9.35
CA LEU A 118 0.18 -4.99 9.57
C LEU A 118 -0.05 -5.07 11.08
N LEU A 119 -0.77 -4.09 11.63
CA LEU A 119 -1.25 -4.09 13.00
C LEU A 119 -2.34 -5.15 13.14
N LYS A 120 -2.07 -6.22 13.86
CA LYS A 120 -3.03 -7.31 14.07
C LYS A 120 -3.95 -7.03 15.24
N GLU A 121 -3.35 -6.68 16.37
CA GLU A 121 -4.03 -6.54 17.64
C GLU A 121 -3.50 -5.32 18.38
N LEU A 122 -4.41 -4.63 19.06
CA LEU A 122 -4.12 -3.64 20.08
C LEU A 122 -4.38 -4.31 21.45
N ARG A 123 -3.43 -4.22 22.35
CA ARG A 123 -3.57 -4.63 23.74
C ARG A 123 -3.64 -3.40 24.61
N ASP A 124 -4.79 -3.14 25.13
CA ASP A 124 -5.06 -2.07 26.10
C ASP A 124 -5.56 -2.66 27.42
N SER A 125 -5.68 -1.83 28.45
CA SER A 125 -6.23 -2.19 29.76
C SER A 125 -7.63 -2.83 29.68
N SER A 126 -8.38 -2.54 28.61
CA SER A 126 -9.72 -3.07 28.34
C SER A 126 -9.74 -4.44 27.63
N GLY A 127 -8.58 -4.93 27.14
CA GLY A 127 -8.48 -6.23 26.46
C GLY A 127 -7.69 -6.20 25.16
N VAL A 128 -7.94 -7.21 24.30
CA VAL A 128 -7.29 -7.36 23.00
C VAL A 128 -8.30 -7.05 21.91
N CYS A 129 -8.03 -6.00 21.13
CA CYS A 129 -8.88 -5.58 20.02
C CYS A 129 -8.17 -5.85 18.67
N PRO A 130 -8.79 -6.55 17.72
CA PRO A 130 -8.22 -6.72 16.37
C PRO A 130 -8.28 -5.39 15.60
N ILE A 131 -7.20 -5.04 14.88
CA ILE A 131 -7.12 -3.79 14.12
C ILE A 131 -7.15 -4.05 12.61
N GLY A 132 -6.23 -4.87 12.07
CA GLY A 132 -6.13 -5.17 10.65
C GLY A 132 -5.72 -3.98 9.78
N ARG A 133 -4.91 -3.05 10.26
CA ARG A 133 -4.47 -1.84 9.57
C ARG A 133 -2.97 -1.86 9.27
N LYS A 134 -2.57 -1.26 8.14
CA LYS A 134 -1.14 -1.10 7.81
C LYS A 134 -0.58 0.15 8.47
N ALA A 135 0.66 0.05 8.95
CA ALA A 135 1.39 1.17 9.55
C ALA A 135 2.88 1.12 9.17
N ILE A 136 3.54 2.26 9.31
CA ILE A 136 5.00 2.36 9.22
C ILE A 136 5.53 2.59 10.63
N LEU A 137 6.43 1.71 11.07
CA LEU A 137 7.11 1.82 12.36
C LEU A 137 8.60 2.08 12.15
N TYR A 138 9.11 3.08 12.86
CA TYR A 138 10.54 3.41 12.93
C TYR A 138 11.11 2.84 14.23
N LEU A 139 11.74 1.67 14.15
CA LEU A 139 12.36 1.05 15.31
C LEU A 139 13.76 1.65 15.52
N GLN A 140 14.04 2.13 16.72
CA GLN A 140 15.39 2.58 17.09
C GLN A 140 16.33 1.39 17.08
N LYS A 141 17.50 1.56 16.46
CA LYS A 141 18.56 0.56 16.51
C LYS A 141 19.12 0.49 17.93
N ASP A 142 19.16 -0.70 18.50
CA ASP A 142 19.67 -0.98 19.83
C ASP A 142 20.63 -2.19 19.80
N SER A 143 21.13 -2.56 20.97
CA SER A 143 22.02 -3.72 21.13
C SER A 143 21.33 -5.01 20.69
N LEU A 144 20.01 -5.11 20.85
CA LEU A 144 19.22 -6.26 20.44
C LEU A 144 19.18 -6.41 18.91
N PHE A 145 19.11 -5.27 18.20
CA PHE A 145 19.23 -5.25 16.74
C PHE A 145 20.62 -5.74 16.28
N THR A 146 21.67 -5.33 16.98
CA THR A 146 23.05 -5.77 16.72
C THR A 146 23.20 -7.28 16.98
N LEU A 147 22.61 -7.80 18.06
CA LEU A 147 22.60 -9.22 18.39
C LEU A 147 21.82 -10.06 17.36
N LEU A 148 20.66 -9.56 16.89
CA LEU A 148 19.87 -10.21 15.84
C LEU A 148 20.59 -10.22 14.49
N LYS A 149 21.42 -9.20 14.21
CA LYS A 149 22.25 -9.13 13.00
C LYS A 149 23.48 -10.03 13.09
N LEU A 150 24.08 -10.17 14.29
CA LEU A 150 25.20 -11.08 14.54
C LEU A 150 24.80 -12.55 14.57
N GLY A 151 23.56 -12.88 14.87
CA GLY A 151 23.03 -14.23 15.08
C GLY A 151 22.26 -14.84 13.91
N ASP A 152 22.53 -14.46 12.66
CA ASP A 152 21.85 -15.00 11.45
C ASP A 152 20.31 -14.83 11.44
N LYS A 153 19.78 -14.05 12.36
CA LYS A 153 18.34 -13.78 12.51
C LYS A 153 17.99 -12.36 12.15
N GLN A 154 18.16 -12.00 10.87
CA GLN A 154 17.54 -10.77 10.36
C GLN A 154 16.02 -10.89 10.45
N LEU A 155 15.36 -9.77 10.81
CA LEU A 155 13.91 -9.68 10.75
C LEU A 155 13.47 -9.91 9.30
N LYS A 156 12.55 -10.86 9.13
CA LYS A 156 12.05 -11.28 7.80
C LYS A 156 10.58 -10.91 7.66
N ILE A 157 10.13 -10.84 6.42
CA ILE A 157 8.71 -10.67 6.12
C ILE A 157 7.90 -11.77 6.82
N GLY A 158 6.81 -11.38 7.44
CA GLY A 158 5.92 -12.28 8.17
C GLY A 158 6.25 -12.46 9.64
N ASP A 159 7.42 -12.02 10.11
CA ASP A 159 7.74 -12.04 11.53
C ASP A 159 6.73 -11.18 12.31
N GLU A 160 6.33 -11.69 13.46
CA GLU A 160 5.43 -10.99 14.36
C GLU A 160 6.21 -10.38 15.51
N LEU A 161 5.99 -9.11 15.74
CA LEU A 161 6.61 -8.34 16.80
C LEU A 161 5.54 -7.87 17.78
N LEU A 162 5.91 -7.80 19.06
CA LEU A 162 5.23 -6.98 20.06
C LEU A 162 5.96 -5.65 20.14
N VAL A 163 5.25 -4.55 19.96
CA VAL A 163 5.81 -3.21 20.02
C VAL A 163 4.99 -2.35 20.96
N SER A 164 5.66 -1.60 21.83
CA SER A 164 5.04 -0.54 22.63
C SER A 164 5.37 0.79 21.98
N ALA A 165 4.33 1.46 21.43
CA ALA A 165 4.50 2.71 20.71
C ALA A 165 3.25 3.57 20.76
N ARG A 166 3.43 4.87 20.55
CA ARG A 166 2.35 5.77 20.16
C ARG A 166 2.30 5.77 18.64
N ILE A 167 1.18 5.28 18.09
CA ILE A 167 0.91 5.33 16.66
C ILE A 167 -0.07 6.47 16.43
N ALA A 168 0.20 7.31 15.44
CA ALA A 168 -0.65 8.42 15.05
C ALA A 168 -0.97 8.36 13.55
N PRO A 169 -2.09 8.95 13.09
CA PRO A 169 -2.33 9.13 11.67
C PRO A 169 -1.16 9.89 11.02
N PRO A 170 -0.84 9.61 9.74
CA PRO A 170 0.20 10.34 9.04
C PRO A 170 -0.10 11.84 9.03
N ALA A 171 0.91 12.65 9.30
CA ALA A 171 0.79 14.11 9.28
C ALA A 171 1.93 14.72 8.45
N ASN A 172 1.68 15.88 7.87
CA ASN A 172 2.68 16.67 7.16
C ASN A 172 3.40 17.61 8.12
N GLY A 173 4.61 18.04 7.75
CA GLY A 173 5.42 18.97 8.56
C GLY A 173 4.87 20.39 8.61
N GLY A 174 3.93 20.76 7.72
CA GLY A 174 3.28 22.07 7.66
C GLY A 174 4.10 23.15 6.95
N ASN A 175 5.14 22.78 6.20
CA ASN A 175 5.89 23.72 5.38
C ASN A 175 5.12 24.09 4.12
N PHE A 176 5.31 25.33 3.66
CA PHE A 176 4.75 25.79 2.40
C PHE A 176 5.40 25.01 1.22
N ASP A 177 4.57 24.58 0.26
CA ASP A 177 4.98 23.73 -0.89
C ASP A 177 5.58 22.35 -0.53
N GLU A 178 5.35 21.86 0.70
CA GLU A 178 5.76 20.52 1.08
C GLU A 178 4.94 19.47 0.33
N PHE A 179 5.61 18.39 -0.09
CA PHE A 179 4.93 17.21 -0.62
C PHE A 179 3.93 16.65 0.42
N ASP A 180 2.68 16.46 0.01
CA ASP A 180 1.64 15.90 0.89
C ASP A 180 1.91 14.40 1.17
N TYR A 181 2.83 14.18 2.11
CA TYR A 181 3.26 12.83 2.51
C TYR A 181 2.15 12.06 3.22
N ALA A 182 1.31 12.76 4.00
CA ALA A 182 0.17 12.14 4.67
C ALA A 182 -0.82 11.56 3.65
N ARG A 183 -1.16 12.32 2.61
CA ARG A 183 -2.02 11.88 1.52
C ARG A 183 -1.39 10.75 0.72
N TYR A 184 -0.10 10.84 0.44
CA TYR A 184 0.65 9.78 -0.21
C TYR A 184 0.54 8.46 0.55
N LEU A 185 0.74 8.46 1.86
CA LEU A 185 0.63 7.26 2.70
C LEU A 185 -0.79 6.69 2.73
N MET A 186 -1.81 7.56 2.84
CA MET A 186 -3.22 7.12 2.78
C MET A 186 -3.55 6.43 1.46
N ARG A 187 -3.09 6.97 0.33
CA ARG A 187 -3.26 6.34 -0.99
C ARG A 187 -2.61 4.95 -1.07
N HIS A 188 -1.53 4.72 -0.32
CA HIS A 188 -0.86 3.43 -0.19
C HIS A 188 -1.47 2.51 0.88
N GLY A 189 -2.58 2.91 1.48
CA GLY A 189 -3.31 2.12 2.47
C GLY A 189 -2.67 2.10 3.86
N ILE A 190 -1.80 3.08 4.17
CA ILE A 190 -1.13 3.20 5.46
C ILE A 190 -1.97 4.10 6.36
N SER A 191 -2.40 3.54 7.50
CA SER A 191 -3.29 4.18 8.46
C SER A 191 -2.55 4.95 9.54
N GLY A 192 -1.28 4.61 9.82
CA GLY A 192 -0.55 5.23 10.90
C GLY A 192 0.96 5.14 10.76
N THR A 193 1.63 6.03 11.48
CA THR A 193 3.08 6.05 11.63
C THR A 193 3.43 6.09 13.12
N GLY A 194 4.52 5.43 13.52
CA GLY A 194 4.93 5.40 14.90
C GLY A 194 6.44 5.23 15.07
N TYR A 195 6.97 5.77 16.18
CA TYR A 195 8.34 5.57 16.58
C TYR A 195 8.40 4.60 17.76
N VAL A 196 9.28 3.63 17.67
CA VAL A 196 9.48 2.61 18.70
C VAL A 196 10.88 2.80 19.29
N ALA A 197 10.94 3.20 20.55
CA ALA A 197 12.20 3.41 21.24
C ALA A 197 12.92 2.07 21.49
N SER A 198 14.23 2.17 21.77
CA SER A 198 15.06 1.03 22.15
C SER A 198 14.45 0.27 23.35
N GLY A 199 14.45 -1.06 23.26
CA GLY A 199 13.91 -1.93 24.31
C GLY A 199 12.36 -2.02 24.36
N LYS A 200 11.62 -1.27 23.52
CA LYS A 200 10.17 -1.30 23.48
C LYS A 200 9.60 -2.20 22.39
N TRP A 201 10.38 -3.11 21.87
CA TRP A 201 9.92 -4.12 20.92
C TRP A 201 10.56 -5.48 21.20
N ALA A 202 9.84 -6.54 20.87
CA ALA A 202 10.33 -7.92 21.02
C ALA A 202 9.77 -8.78 19.88
N LEU A 203 10.55 -9.78 19.46
CA LEU A 203 10.09 -10.79 18.52
C LEU A 203 9.07 -11.69 19.23
N TRP A 204 7.82 -11.70 18.73
CA TRP A 204 6.75 -12.53 19.27
C TRP A 204 6.75 -13.93 18.67
N SER A 205 6.81 -14.01 17.35
CA SER A 205 6.82 -15.27 16.62
C SER A 205 7.58 -15.08 15.31
N PRO A 206 8.53 -15.97 15.01
CA PRO A 206 9.15 -15.97 13.69
C PRO A 206 8.11 -16.36 12.65
N SER A 207 8.25 -15.84 11.43
CA SER A 207 7.33 -16.17 10.34
C SER A 207 7.33 -17.67 10.07
N ILE A 208 6.14 -18.24 9.97
CA ILE A 208 5.98 -19.51 9.27
C ILE A 208 6.35 -19.19 7.82
N ARG A 209 7.45 -19.78 7.36
CA ARG A 209 8.08 -19.50 6.06
C ARG A 209 7.04 -19.42 4.95
N TYR A 210 6.90 -18.24 4.35
CA TYR A 210 6.17 -18.14 3.09
C TYR A 210 6.87 -19.02 2.06
N THR A 211 6.16 -20.00 1.51
CA THR A 211 6.72 -20.99 0.59
C THR A 211 7.47 -20.35 -0.59
N ALA A 212 6.96 -19.22 -1.10
CA ALA A 212 7.59 -18.48 -2.18
C ALA A 212 8.96 -17.89 -1.78
N MET A 213 9.07 -17.26 -0.61
CA MET A 213 10.35 -16.71 -0.12
C MET A 213 11.35 -17.81 0.22
N PHE A 214 10.89 -18.94 0.73
CA PHE A 214 11.74 -20.10 0.94
C PHE A 214 12.30 -20.66 -0.37
N CYS A 215 11.49 -20.71 -1.42
CA CYS A 215 11.95 -21.09 -2.76
C CYS A 215 12.96 -20.07 -3.30
N GLN A 216 12.68 -18.77 -3.16
CA GLN A 216 13.58 -17.68 -3.55
C GLN A 216 14.95 -17.82 -2.85
N GLU A 217 14.95 -17.94 -1.52
CA GLU A 217 16.18 -18.11 -0.73
C GLU A 217 16.96 -19.38 -1.14
N LYS A 218 16.26 -20.49 -1.43
CA LYS A 218 16.89 -21.71 -1.95
C LYS A 218 17.55 -21.50 -3.31
N VAL A 219 16.90 -20.79 -4.22
CA VAL A 219 17.46 -20.49 -5.56
C VAL A 219 18.71 -19.63 -5.43
N ILE A 220 18.66 -18.56 -4.62
CA ILE A 220 19.82 -17.69 -4.37
C ILE A 220 20.98 -18.49 -3.76
N ASN A 221 20.69 -19.34 -2.78
CA ASN A 221 21.73 -20.19 -2.17
C ASN A 221 22.30 -21.23 -3.15
N LEU A 222 21.49 -21.68 -4.12
CA LEU A 222 21.99 -22.53 -5.20
C LEU A 222 22.97 -21.78 -6.10
N TYR A 223 22.66 -20.53 -6.46
CA TYR A 223 23.56 -19.69 -7.26
C TYR A 223 24.89 -19.42 -6.54
N ARG A 224 24.85 -19.13 -5.23
CA ARG A 224 26.07 -19.01 -4.42
C ARG A 224 26.91 -20.27 -4.42
N LYS A 225 26.27 -21.46 -4.33
CA LYS A 225 26.99 -22.76 -4.40
C LYS A 225 27.57 -23.05 -5.78
N LEU A 226 26.99 -22.47 -6.85
CA LEU A 226 27.51 -22.58 -8.21
C LEU A 226 28.64 -21.57 -8.49
N GLY A 227 29.03 -20.74 -7.51
CA GLY A 227 30.16 -19.81 -7.59
C GLY A 227 29.81 -18.41 -8.09
N PHE A 228 28.52 -18.07 -8.19
CA PHE A 228 28.11 -16.70 -8.50
C PHE A 228 28.26 -15.80 -7.27
N GLU A 229 28.94 -14.65 -7.40
CA GLU A 229 29.18 -13.71 -6.32
C GLU A 229 29.04 -12.25 -6.80
N GLY A 230 28.90 -11.31 -5.86
CA GLY A 230 28.84 -9.87 -6.13
C GLY A 230 27.73 -9.48 -7.11
N ASP A 231 28.07 -8.65 -8.09
CA ASP A 231 27.14 -8.07 -9.05
C ASP A 231 26.48 -9.12 -9.96
N GLU A 232 27.20 -10.21 -10.30
CA GLU A 232 26.64 -11.30 -11.11
C GLU A 232 25.50 -12.00 -10.38
N LEU A 233 25.67 -12.30 -9.09
CA LEU A 233 24.65 -12.88 -8.25
C LEU A 233 23.46 -11.93 -8.09
N ALA A 234 23.72 -10.64 -7.90
CA ALA A 234 22.69 -9.63 -7.72
C ALA A 234 21.79 -9.50 -8.97
N VAL A 235 22.41 -9.44 -10.16
CA VAL A 235 21.69 -9.38 -11.43
C VAL A 235 20.92 -10.67 -11.70
N LEU A 236 21.54 -11.83 -11.49
CA LEU A 236 20.91 -13.11 -11.70
C LEU A 236 19.71 -13.31 -10.77
N SER A 237 19.84 -12.92 -9.51
CA SER A 237 18.76 -12.96 -8.51
C SER A 237 17.62 -12.01 -8.85
N ALA A 238 17.92 -10.79 -9.32
CA ALA A 238 16.91 -9.85 -9.76
C ALA A 238 16.09 -10.37 -10.95
N LEU A 239 16.76 -10.96 -11.94
CA LEU A 239 16.13 -11.49 -13.15
C LEU A 239 15.28 -12.73 -12.91
N THR A 240 15.73 -13.63 -12.05
CA THR A 240 15.10 -14.97 -11.91
C THR A 240 14.08 -15.04 -10.79
N VAL A 241 14.36 -14.40 -9.66
CA VAL A 241 13.53 -14.47 -8.45
C VAL A 241 13.03 -13.10 -7.96
N GLY A 242 13.34 -12.03 -8.69
CA GLY A 242 12.88 -10.68 -8.38
C GLY A 242 13.54 -10.03 -7.16
N GLU A 243 14.67 -10.57 -6.68
CA GLU A 243 15.41 -10.02 -5.56
C GLU A 243 16.33 -8.87 -6.02
N LYS A 244 15.98 -7.64 -5.64
CA LYS A 244 16.68 -6.41 -6.09
C LYS A 244 17.49 -5.73 -4.98
N THR A 245 17.51 -6.29 -3.78
CA THR A 245 18.10 -5.65 -2.60
C THR A 245 19.62 -5.50 -2.74
N ASP A 246 20.25 -6.48 -3.37
CA ASP A 246 21.73 -6.55 -3.50
C ASP A 246 22.27 -5.85 -4.78
N LEU A 247 21.36 -5.27 -5.62
CA LEU A 247 21.79 -4.52 -6.79
C LEU A 247 22.51 -3.23 -6.40
N SER A 248 23.77 -3.06 -6.84
CA SER A 248 24.52 -1.83 -6.66
C SER A 248 23.87 -0.65 -7.41
N ASP A 249 24.07 0.57 -6.91
CA ASP A 249 23.50 1.78 -7.51
C ASP A 249 24.01 2.00 -8.94
N SER A 250 25.26 1.62 -9.22
CA SER A 250 25.87 1.67 -10.55
C SER A 250 25.16 0.76 -11.56
N ILE A 251 24.75 -0.44 -11.14
CA ILE A 251 24.00 -1.36 -11.99
C ILE A 251 22.58 -0.83 -12.20
N ARG A 252 21.91 -0.34 -11.17
CA ARG A 252 20.58 0.27 -11.29
C ARG A 252 20.58 1.44 -12.28
N GLU A 253 21.59 2.29 -12.21
CA GLU A 253 21.74 3.41 -13.13
C GLU A 253 21.96 2.94 -14.56
N SER A 254 22.83 1.94 -14.78
CA SER A 254 23.08 1.36 -16.10
C SER A 254 21.80 0.75 -16.71
N TYR A 255 21.00 0.04 -15.94
CA TYR A 255 19.70 -0.49 -16.37
C TYR A 255 18.68 0.62 -16.65
N SER A 256 18.69 1.70 -15.87
CA SER A 256 17.83 2.85 -16.09
C SER A 256 18.17 3.57 -17.40
N VAL A 257 19.46 3.82 -17.65
CA VAL A 257 19.95 4.48 -18.87
C VAL A 257 19.68 3.63 -20.13
N SER A 258 19.81 2.29 -20.03
CA SER A 258 19.52 1.38 -21.14
C SER A 258 18.03 1.17 -21.41
N GLY A 259 17.14 1.72 -20.59
CA GLY A 259 15.70 1.52 -20.68
C GLY A 259 15.19 0.17 -20.16
N ALA A 260 16.06 -0.63 -19.55
CA ALA A 260 15.74 -1.93 -18.98
C ALA A 260 15.41 -1.86 -17.47
N SER A 261 14.94 -0.73 -17.00
CA SER A 261 14.62 -0.47 -15.56
C SER A 261 13.49 -1.31 -15.00
N HIS A 262 12.74 -2.04 -15.83
CA HIS A 262 11.67 -2.96 -15.42
C HIS A 262 12.17 -4.36 -15.03
N VAL A 263 13.47 -4.60 -15.17
CA VAL A 263 14.14 -5.85 -14.76
C VAL A 263 14.30 -5.93 -13.26
#